data_28a617c32b686ca0359a4f4e62a83ad2
#
_entry.id   28a617c32b686ca0359a4f4e62a83ad2
#
_cell.length_a   1.000
_cell.length_b   1.000
_cell.length_c   1.000
_cell.angle_alpha   90.00
_cell.angle_beta   90.00
_cell.angle_gamma   90.00
#
_symmetry.space_group_name_H-M   'P 1'
#
loop_
_entity.id
_entity.type
_entity.pdbx_description
1 polymer ?
#
loop_
_entity_poly.entity_id
_entity_poly.type
_entity_poly.pdbx_seq_one_letter_code
_entity_poly.pdbx_strand_id
1 'polypeptide(L)'
;MTNLSRLWLASVSSVAFFTIATAAQAETLADAIALAYQTNPQLQSQRALQRQLDETYVQARAGFRPAMSASGSASYTETDGPDRNSASVAATASQPLYTGGRVTSAVNAAEATVLAGRQSLRVTEQTVLQSVIQAYQDVLRDQQIVTIRQQSVTVLGSQFDETGARFEAGLLTRTDVARAEAQLAASRAQLISAQAQLQISRAAYATAVGQNPGELAPPPVLPNLPADVTAAFTQAESNNPNLRRAQIAEQASRFRVAQVRAARNPTVSLQASAGYTGTVDPLGAFSRELRASVVASQPIFTGGVTSSQIRAALEANNSDRILIEQARRAAVQSVSVAWNQMLAAQGAIASNDQAVNAATVAFEGAQEQYRVGLSTTLDVLLAQETLRTAQLARVQAQRDLYVAQASLLNAIGRLDAGSLIQGAEMYDPSESFERVRNNGAVPWEHLVESLDAMGGIRPADPSRPIPGPASAAGQVSLNPTTNTPTGGLEALSTSVPTTSGAPLPTGAFGR
;
A
#
# COMPACT_ATOMS: atom_id res chain seq x y z
N MET A 1 -58.54 -26.96 -48.77
CA MET A 1 -58.23 -26.24 -50.00
C MET A 1 -57.22 -25.16 -49.57
N THR A 2 -56.06 -25.14 -49.91
CA THR A 2 -55.13 -25.36 -50.94
C THR A 2 -53.71 -25.16 -50.41
N ASN A 3 -52.85 -26.10 -50.74
CA ASN A 3 -51.40 -26.13 -50.53
C ASN A 3 -50.67 -24.92 -51.06
N LEU A 4 -49.57 -24.52 -50.38
CA LEU A 4 -48.42 -23.91 -51.05
C LEU A 4 -47.11 -24.25 -50.33
N SER A 5 -46.29 -24.93 -51.02
CA SER A 5 -44.95 -25.45 -50.78
C SER A 5 -43.97 -24.36 -50.40
N ARG A 6 -43.14 -24.63 -49.37
CA ARG A 6 -41.97 -23.80 -48.98
C ARG A 6 -40.68 -24.46 -49.44
N LEU A 7 -40.01 -23.77 -50.33
CA LEU A 7 -38.60 -23.99 -50.68
C LEU A 7 -37.71 -23.52 -49.54
N TRP A 8 -36.91 -24.46 -49.05
CA TRP A 8 -35.79 -24.17 -48.13
C TRP A 8 -34.54 -23.91 -48.94
N LEU A 9 -34.04 -22.68 -48.91
CA LEU A 9 -32.69 -22.33 -49.36
C LEU A 9 -31.78 -22.36 -48.12
N ALA A 10 -30.97 -23.38 -48.06
CA ALA A 10 -29.89 -23.49 -47.06
C ALA A 10 -28.71 -22.65 -47.54
N SER A 11 -28.52 -21.47 -46.94
CA SER A 11 -27.30 -20.68 -47.10
C SER A 11 -26.29 -21.15 -46.04
N VAL A 12 -25.29 -21.90 -46.49
CA VAL A 12 -24.11 -22.26 -45.70
C VAL A 12 -23.22 -21.01 -45.61
N SER A 13 -23.33 -20.27 -44.50
CA SER A 13 -22.39 -19.20 -44.15
C SER A 13 -21.13 -19.84 -43.58
N SER A 14 -20.09 -19.94 -44.40
CA SER A 14 -18.72 -20.26 -43.94
C SER A 14 -18.21 -19.11 -43.09
N VAL A 15 -18.31 -19.25 -41.77
CA VAL A 15 -17.61 -18.40 -40.80
C VAL A 15 -16.14 -18.76 -40.86
N ALA A 16 -15.36 -18.02 -41.64
CA ALA A 16 -13.91 -18.05 -41.58
C ALA A 16 -13.50 -17.51 -40.19
N PHE A 17 -13.14 -18.41 -39.27
CA PHE A 17 -12.41 -18.06 -38.08
C PHE A 17 -11.02 -17.56 -38.49
N PHE A 18 -10.88 -16.24 -38.65
CA PHE A 18 -9.59 -15.58 -38.62
C PHE A 18 -9.07 -15.71 -37.21
N THR A 19 -8.30 -16.77 -36.92
CA THR A 19 -7.39 -16.77 -35.78
C THR A 19 -6.33 -15.72 -36.04
N ILE A 20 -6.57 -14.51 -35.55
CA ILE A 20 -5.52 -13.52 -35.39
C ILE A 20 -4.53 -14.19 -34.40
N ALA A 21 -3.47 -14.77 -34.94
CA ALA A 21 -2.29 -15.10 -34.15
C ALA A 21 -1.76 -13.75 -33.63
N THR A 22 -2.21 -13.34 -32.44
CA THR A 22 -1.54 -12.30 -31.69
C THR A 22 -0.12 -12.81 -31.52
N ALA A 23 0.83 -12.20 -32.25
CA ALA A 23 2.24 -12.37 -31.95
C ALA A 23 2.36 -12.22 -30.43
N ALA A 24 2.87 -13.23 -29.76
CA ALA A 24 3.10 -13.20 -28.32
C ALA A 24 4.12 -12.08 -28.08
N GLN A 25 3.63 -10.86 -27.93
CA GLN A 25 4.44 -9.74 -27.48
C GLN A 25 4.84 -10.05 -26.04
N ALA A 26 6.13 -9.89 -25.74
CA ALA A 26 6.61 -10.06 -24.38
C ALA A 26 5.83 -9.10 -23.47
N GLU A 27 5.32 -9.62 -22.37
CA GLU A 27 4.54 -8.87 -21.39
C GLU A 27 5.41 -7.79 -20.75
N THR A 28 5.01 -6.53 -20.88
CA THR A 28 5.76 -5.41 -20.31
C THR A 28 5.36 -5.15 -18.85
N LEU A 29 6.24 -4.49 -18.10
CA LEU A 29 5.90 -4.05 -16.73
C LEU A 29 4.65 -3.14 -16.73
N ALA A 30 4.46 -2.31 -17.75
CA ALA A 30 3.29 -1.45 -17.89
C ALA A 30 2.00 -2.27 -18.04
N ASP A 31 2.03 -3.35 -18.83
CA ASP A 31 0.87 -4.24 -19.01
C ASP A 31 0.52 -4.96 -17.70
N ALA A 32 1.54 -5.47 -16.98
CA ALA A 32 1.36 -6.11 -15.68
C ALA A 32 0.74 -5.14 -14.65
N ILE A 33 1.23 -3.90 -14.60
CA ILE A 33 0.70 -2.86 -13.72
C ILE A 33 -0.74 -2.50 -14.13
N ALA A 34 -1.04 -2.34 -15.44
CA ALA A 34 -2.37 -2.02 -15.93
C ALA A 34 -3.39 -3.10 -15.55
N LEU A 35 -3.02 -4.37 -15.71
CA LEU A 35 -3.86 -5.49 -15.33
C LEU A 35 -4.09 -5.54 -13.81
N ALA A 36 -3.03 -5.41 -13.01
CA ALA A 36 -3.13 -5.39 -11.55
C ALA A 36 -3.99 -4.20 -11.07
N TYR A 37 -3.86 -3.03 -11.68
CA TYR A 37 -4.65 -1.85 -11.34
C TYR A 37 -6.16 -2.07 -11.54
N GLN A 38 -6.54 -2.88 -12.53
CA GLN A 38 -7.94 -3.20 -12.82
C GLN A 38 -8.46 -4.38 -11.98
N THR A 39 -7.66 -5.41 -11.79
CA THR A 39 -8.13 -6.71 -11.26
C THR A 39 -7.76 -6.97 -9.81
N ASN A 40 -6.78 -6.27 -9.23
CA ASN A 40 -6.27 -6.59 -7.90
C ASN A 40 -7.35 -6.43 -6.82
N PRO A 41 -7.65 -7.50 -6.03
CA PRO A 41 -8.74 -7.48 -5.05
C PRO A 41 -8.52 -6.48 -3.91
N GLN A 42 -7.26 -6.24 -3.50
CA GLN A 42 -6.95 -5.28 -2.44
C GLN A 42 -7.30 -3.86 -2.87
N LEU A 43 -7.01 -3.51 -4.12
CA LEU A 43 -7.34 -2.20 -4.66
C LEU A 43 -8.85 -2.03 -4.85
N GLN A 44 -9.53 -3.07 -5.35
CA GLN A 44 -11.00 -3.07 -5.49
C GLN A 44 -11.70 -2.93 -4.13
N SER A 45 -11.23 -3.64 -3.11
CA SER A 45 -11.73 -3.52 -1.74
C SER A 45 -11.56 -2.09 -1.20
N GLN A 46 -10.38 -1.49 -1.40
CA GLN A 46 -10.14 -0.12 -0.95
C GLN A 46 -10.99 0.92 -1.70
N ARG A 47 -11.25 0.71 -3.00
CA ARG A 47 -12.21 1.53 -3.77
C ARG A 47 -13.64 1.40 -3.22
N ALA A 48 -14.05 0.20 -2.81
CA ALA A 48 -15.35 -0.01 -2.17
C ALA A 48 -15.43 0.70 -0.80
N LEU A 49 -14.39 0.61 0.03
CA LEU A 49 -14.28 1.35 1.29
C LEU A 49 -14.33 2.87 1.07
N GLN A 50 -13.69 3.38 0.01
CA GLN A 50 -13.80 4.79 -0.32
C GLN A 50 -15.24 5.20 -0.65
N ARG A 51 -15.96 4.42 -1.48
CA ARG A 51 -17.38 4.69 -1.74
C ARG A 51 -18.26 4.61 -0.49
N GLN A 52 -17.94 3.73 0.45
CA GLN A 52 -18.59 3.71 1.77
C GLN A 52 -18.34 5.00 2.56
N LEU A 53 -17.12 5.52 2.52
CA LEU A 53 -16.80 6.80 3.17
C LEU A 53 -17.52 7.98 2.51
N ASP A 54 -17.71 7.97 1.19
CA ASP A 54 -18.47 8.99 0.46
C ASP A 54 -19.91 9.09 1.01
N GLU A 55 -20.54 7.96 1.38
CA GLU A 55 -21.88 7.94 1.99
C GLU A 55 -21.89 8.53 3.41
N THR A 56 -20.79 8.55 4.13
CA THR A 56 -20.74 9.19 5.46
C THR A 56 -20.97 10.69 5.38
N TYR A 57 -20.57 11.33 4.28
CA TYR A 57 -20.88 12.73 4.01
C TYR A 57 -22.39 12.95 3.82
N VAL A 58 -23.07 12.09 3.05
CA VAL A 58 -24.51 12.13 2.84
C VAL A 58 -25.26 11.92 4.15
N GLN A 59 -24.80 10.97 4.97
CA GLN A 59 -25.35 10.71 6.32
C GLN A 59 -25.19 11.94 7.24
N ALA A 60 -24.06 12.61 7.20
CA ALA A 60 -23.85 13.81 7.98
C ALA A 60 -24.78 14.96 7.53
N ARG A 61 -24.97 15.13 6.20
CA ARG A 61 -25.89 16.12 5.63
C ARG A 61 -27.36 15.82 5.93
N ALA A 62 -27.71 14.55 6.14
CA ALA A 62 -29.07 14.17 6.55
C ALA A 62 -29.51 14.84 7.85
N GLY A 63 -28.56 15.32 8.68
CA GLY A 63 -28.84 16.13 9.86
C GLY A 63 -29.50 17.48 9.56
N PHE A 64 -29.48 17.98 8.33
CA PHE A 64 -30.22 19.20 7.89
C PHE A 64 -31.60 18.89 7.34
N ARG A 65 -31.93 17.62 7.12
CA ARG A 65 -33.11 17.17 6.38
C ARG A 65 -34.25 16.77 7.32
N PRO A 66 -35.50 16.76 6.83
CA PRO A 66 -36.62 16.27 7.64
C PRO A 66 -36.50 14.76 7.86
N ALA A 67 -36.72 14.34 9.09
CA ALA A 67 -36.94 12.94 9.46
C ALA A 67 -38.41 12.70 9.65
N MET A 68 -38.93 11.65 8.99
CA MET A 68 -40.35 11.24 9.11
C MET A 68 -40.42 9.81 9.62
N SER A 69 -41.35 9.56 10.56
CA SER A 69 -41.60 8.24 11.07
C SER A 69 -43.08 8.01 11.25
N ALA A 70 -43.52 6.75 11.12
CA ALA A 70 -44.87 6.32 11.47
C ALA A 70 -44.76 5.29 12.59
N SER A 71 -45.64 5.39 13.58
CA SER A 71 -45.71 4.48 14.72
C SER A 71 -47.17 4.07 14.99
N GLY A 72 -47.35 2.81 15.36
CA GLY A 72 -48.61 2.29 15.84
C GLY A 72 -48.38 1.64 17.20
N SER A 73 -49.26 1.90 18.14
CA SER A 73 -49.27 1.25 19.45
C SER A 73 -50.66 0.81 19.84
N ALA A 74 -50.76 -0.35 20.49
CA ALA A 74 -51.94 -0.81 21.19
C ALA A 74 -51.50 -1.15 22.60
N SER A 75 -52.28 -0.70 23.59
CA SER A 75 -52.04 -0.99 25.01
C SER A 75 -53.31 -1.41 25.71
N TYR A 76 -53.16 -2.40 26.56
CA TYR A 76 -54.12 -2.80 27.56
C TYR A 76 -53.60 -2.37 28.91
N THR A 77 -54.45 -1.66 29.67
CA THR A 77 -54.09 -1.20 31.01
C THR A 77 -55.20 -1.65 31.96
N GLU A 78 -54.88 -2.56 32.88
CA GLU A 78 -55.71 -3.01 33.97
C GLU A 78 -55.45 -2.07 35.17
N THR A 79 -56.52 -1.53 35.71
CA THR A 79 -56.50 -0.64 36.90
C THR A 79 -57.60 -1.05 37.82
N ASP A 80 -57.61 -0.61 39.11
CA ASP A 80 -58.69 -0.83 40.06
C ASP A 80 -60.06 -0.22 39.65
N GLY A 81 -60.13 0.39 38.45
CA GLY A 81 -61.26 0.94 37.72
C GLY A 81 -61.50 0.17 36.42
N PRO A 82 -62.34 0.70 35.53
CA PRO A 82 -62.61 0.02 34.25
C PRO A 82 -61.31 -0.07 33.42
N ASP A 83 -61.07 -1.30 32.91
CA ASP A 83 -59.96 -1.57 32.01
C ASP A 83 -59.99 -0.65 30.80
N ARG A 84 -58.77 -0.22 30.35
CA ARG A 84 -58.62 0.65 29.19
C ARG A 84 -57.81 0.00 28.12
N ASN A 85 -58.45 -0.29 27.01
CA ASN A 85 -57.80 -0.69 25.77
C ASN A 85 -57.65 0.54 24.89
N SER A 86 -56.42 0.94 24.57
CA SER A 86 -56.18 2.08 23.67
C SER A 86 -55.37 1.66 22.46
N ALA A 87 -55.65 2.25 21.32
CA ALA A 87 -54.87 2.13 20.11
C ALA A 87 -54.55 3.52 19.54
N SER A 88 -53.36 3.67 19.06
CA SER A 88 -52.95 4.91 18.37
C SER A 88 -52.11 4.59 17.13
N VAL A 89 -52.31 5.39 16.10
CA VAL A 89 -51.46 5.43 14.91
C VAL A 89 -51.06 6.89 14.69
N ALA A 90 -49.77 7.16 14.59
CA ALA A 90 -49.29 8.51 14.37
C ALA A 90 -48.16 8.55 13.36
N ALA A 91 -48.16 9.56 12.51
CA ALA A 91 -47.03 9.96 11.67
C ALA A 91 -46.43 11.25 12.27
N THR A 92 -45.11 11.26 12.43
CA THR A 92 -44.37 12.40 12.94
C THR A 92 -43.32 12.84 11.92
N ALA A 93 -43.16 14.14 11.77
CA ALA A 93 -42.11 14.75 10.97
C ALA A 93 -41.33 15.75 11.84
N SER A 94 -40.00 15.71 11.77
CA SER A 94 -39.14 16.63 12.48
C SER A 94 -38.12 17.21 11.50
N GLN A 95 -38.10 18.54 11.35
CA GLN A 95 -37.18 19.30 10.52
C GLN A 95 -36.29 20.16 11.42
N PRO A 96 -34.98 19.87 11.53
CA PRO A 96 -34.05 20.80 12.18
C PRO A 96 -34.00 22.11 11.39
N LEU A 97 -34.13 23.24 12.08
CA LEU A 97 -34.01 24.59 11.52
C LEU A 97 -32.65 25.22 11.90
N TYR A 98 -32.20 24.92 13.12
CA TYR A 98 -30.94 25.39 13.66
C TYR A 98 -30.38 24.35 14.64
N THR A 99 -29.12 23.96 14.49
CA THR A 99 -28.49 22.97 15.38
C THR A 99 -27.28 23.51 16.13
N GLY A 100 -27.12 24.85 16.14
CA GLY A 100 -25.99 25.52 16.80
C GLY A 100 -24.63 25.27 16.15
N GLY A 101 -24.58 24.94 14.86
CA GLY A 101 -23.37 24.59 14.12
C GLY A 101 -22.92 23.11 14.29
N ARG A 102 -23.73 22.30 14.97
CA ARG A 102 -23.39 20.89 15.21
C ARG A 102 -23.39 20.06 13.92
N VAL A 103 -24.41 20.24 13.07
CA VAL A 103 -24.50 19.51 11.80
C VAL A 103 -23.49 20.03 10.80
N THR A 104 -23.32 21.34 10.69
CA THR A 104 -22.26 21.95 9.85
C THR A 104 -20.88 21.39 10.20
N SER A 105 -20.55 21.32 11.49
CA SER A 105 -19.28 20.74 11.93
C SER A 105 -19.17 19.25 11.64
N ALA A 106 -20.26 18.50 11.73
CA ALA A 106 -20.29 17.08 11.40
C ALA A 106 -20.07 16.83 9.89
N VAL A 107 -20.69 17.66 9.04
CA VAL A 107 -20.49 17.59 7.57
C VAL A 107 -19.04 17.87 7.20
N ASN A 108 -18.44 18.93 7.76
CA ASN A 108 -17.03 19.26 7.53
C ASN A 108 -16.09 18.15 8.03
N ALA A 109 -16.41 17.51 9.17
CA ALA A 109 -15.65 16.36 9.66
C ALA A 109 -15.77 15.15 8.74
N ALA A 110 -16.96 14.88 8.19
CA ALA A 110 -17.20 13.81 7.25
C ALA A 110 -16.47 14.07 5.92
N GLU A 111 -16.51 15.30 5.39
CA GLU A 111 -15.77 15.68 4.19
C GLU A 111 -14.27 15.47 4.36
N ALA A 112 -13.69 15.94 5.46
CA ALA A 112 -12.28 15.68 5.76
C ALA A 112 -12.00 14.16 5.90
N THR A 113 -12.93 13.37 6.43
CA THR A 113 -12.79 11.92 6.51
C THR A 113 -12.79 11.26 5.12
N VAL A 114 -13.62 11.72 4.19
CA VAL A 114 -13.62 11.29 2.78
C VAL A 114 -12.27 11.60 2.12
N LEU A 115 -11.74 12.81 2.33
CA LEU A 115 -10.43 13.22 1.79
C LEU A 115 -9.28 12.39 2.39
N ALA A 116 -9.33 12.05 3.68
CA ALA A 116 -8.37 11.14 4.31
C ALA A 116 -8.46 9.73 3.71
N GLY A 117 -9.67 9.26 3.40
CA GLY A 117 -9.91 8.00 2.70
C GLY A 117 -9.26 7.96 1.32
N ARG A 118 -9.32 9.05 0.55
CA ARG A 118 -8.62 9.16 -0.75
C ARG A 118 -7.10 9.00 -0.60
N GLN A 119 -6.51 9.53 0.47
CA GLN A 119 -5.08 9.29 0.74
C GLN A 119 -4.80 7.83 1.12
N SER A 120 -5.73 7.17 1.83
CA SER A 120 -5.62 5.72 2.11
C SER A 120 -5.69 4.88 0.82
N LEU A 121 -6.53 5.27 -0.14
CA LEU A 121 -6.58 4.64 -1.45
C LEU A 121 -5.22 4.77 -2.18
N ARG A 122 -4.59 5.96 -2.16
CA ARG A 122 -3.25 6.16 -2.74
C ARG A 122 -2.18 5.31 -2.07
N VAL A 123 -2.23 5.15 -0.73
CA VAL A 123 -1.31 4.24 -0.01
C VAL A 123 -1.48 2.80 -0.50
N THR A 124 -2.72 2.34 -0.64
CA THR A 124 -2.99 0.98 -1.14
C THR A 124 -2.55 0.81 -2.59
N GLU A 125 -2.79 1.81 -3.44
CA GLU A 125 -2.30 1.83 -4.82
C GLU A 125 -0.78 1.68 -4.87
N GLN A 126 -0.04 2.50 -4.14
CA GLN A 126 1.42 2.43 -4.07
C GLN A 126 1.92 1.07 -3.56
N THR A 127 1.23 0.49 -2.57
CA THR A 127 1.57 -0.84 -2.04
C THR A 127 1.38 -1.92 -3.11
N VAL A 128 0.27 -1.89 -3.84
CA VAL A 128 0.00 -2.84 -4.93
C VAL A 128 1.01 -2.67 -6.06
N LEU A 129 1.28 -1.44 -6.49
CA LEU A 129 2.28 -1.17 -7.53
C LEU A 129 3.67 -1.68 -7.13
N GLN A 130 4.08 -1.44 -5.90
CA GLN A 130 5.35 -1.95 -5.38
C GLN A 130 5.40 -3.48 -5.37
N SER A 131 4.32 -4.14 -4.95
CA SER A 131 4.26 -5.62 -4.95
C SER A 131 4.31 -6.21 -6.36
N VAL A 132 3.67 -5.56 -7.35
CA VAL A 132 3.74 -5.95 -8.77
C VAL A 132 5.16 -5.80 -9.30
N ILE A 133 5.81 -4.66 -9.04
CA ILE A 133 7.20 -4.41 -9.46
C ILE A 133 8.14 -5.45 -8.84
N GLN A 134 7.99 -5.75 -7.55
CA GLN A 134 8.80 -6.77 -6.88
C GLN A 134 8.59 -8.15 -7.50
N ALA A 135 7.34 -8.56 -7.68
CA ALA A 135 7.02 -9.87 -8.26
C ALA A 135 7.53 -10.00 -9.71
N TYR A 136 7.40 -8.93 -10.52
CA TYR A 136 7.92 -8.87 -11.89
C TYR A 136 9.44 -9.07 -11.90
N GLN A 137 10.16 -8.33 -11.05
CA GLN A 137 11.62 -8.41 -10.95
C GLN A 137 12.10 -9.75 -10.40
N ASP A 138 11.34 -10.35 -9.47
CA ASP A 138 11.68 -11.67 -8.92
C ASP A 138 11.57 -12.76 -9.98
N VAL A 139 10.56 -12.73 -10.86
CA VAL A 139 10.44 -13.67 -11.98
C VAL A 139 11.59 -13.50 -12.96
N LEU A 140 11.93 -12.26 -13.35
CA LEU A 140 13.06 -11.99 -14.27
C LEU A 140 14.39 -12.48 -13.68
N ARG A 141 14.65 -12.18 -12.40
CA ARG A 141 15.82 -12.66 -11.67
C ARG A 141 15.90 -14.21 -11.70
N ASP A 142 14.81 -14.87 -11.34
CA ASP A 142 14.81 -16.33 -11.19
C ASP A 142 14.89 -17.04 -12.55
N GLN A 143 14.35 -16.45 -13.62
CA GLN A 143 14.59 -16.93 -14.99
C GLN A 143 16.07 -16.86 -15.36
N GLN A 144 16.76 -15.74 -15.06
CA GLN A 144 18.19 -15.61 -15.31
C GLN A 144 19.01 -16.57 -14.45
N ILE A 145 18.65 -16.78 -13.18
CA ILE A 145 19.29 -17.76 -12.29
C ILE A 145 19.17 -19.17 -12.86
N VAL A 146 17.97 -19.57 -13.32
CA VAL A 146 17.79 -20.91 -13.96
C VAL A 146 18.68 -21.04 -15.19
N THR A 147 18.79 -20.00 -16.02
CA THR A 147 19.66 -20.01 -17.21
C THR A 147 21.13 -20.21 -16.82
N ILE A 148 21.63 -19.47 -15.83
CA ILE A 148 23.01 -19.57 -15.33
C ILE A 148 23.25 -20.99 -14.76
N ARG A 149 22.30 -21.52 -13.98
CA ARG A 149 22.41 -22.88 -13.41
C ARG A 149 22.40 -23.95 -14.49
N GLN A 150 21.55 -23.80 -15.52
CA GLN A 150 21.52 -24.74 -16.66
C GLN A 150 22.86 -24.75 -17.42
N GLN A 151 23.42 -23.57 -17.69
CA GLN A 151 24.75 -23.44 -18.30
C GLN A 151 25.83 -24.09 -17.44
N SER A 152 25.78 -23.90 -16.11
CA SER A 152 26.71 -24.55 -15.18
C SER A 152 26.63 -26.06 -15.23
N VAL A 153 25.43 -26.66 -15.29
CA VAL A 153 25.26 -28.11 -15.43
C VAL A 153 25.84 -28.62 -16.75
N THR A 154 25.66 -27.87 -17.85
CA THR A 154 26.21 -28.23 -19.16
C THR A 154 27.75 -28.23 -19.14
N VAL A 155 28.38 -27.18 -18.61
CA VAL A 155 29.83 -27.06 -18.51
C VAL A 155 30.42 -28.13 -17.60
N LEU A 156 29.82 -28.35 -16.42
CA LEU A 156 30.27 -29.42 -15.50
C LEU A 156 30.05 -30.82 -16.04
N GLY A 157 29.01 -31.04 -16.86
CA GLY A 157 28.82 -32.28 -17.60
C GLY A 157 29.97 -32.56 -18.56
N SER A 158 30.31 -31.59 -19.41
CA SER A 158 31.45 -31.69 -20.33
C SER A 158 32.78 -31.92 -19.58
N GLN A 159 32.98 -31.23 -18.43
CA GLN A 159 34.16 -31.41 -17.61
C GLN A 159 34.25 -32.82 -16.97
N PHE A 160 33.12 -33.36 -16.55
CA PHE A 160 33.05 -34.74 -16.04
C PHE A 160 33.40 -35.76 -17.13
N ASP A 161 32.84 -35.62 -18.34
CA ASP A 161 33.12 -36.49 -19.48
C ASP A 161 34.60 -36.45 -19.89
N GLU A 162 35.20 -35.23 -19.95
CA GLU A 162 36.61 -35.05 -20.23
C GLU A 162 37.51 -35.67 -19.15
N THR A 163 37.16 -35.50 -17.87
CA THR A 163 37.90 -36.07 -16.74
C THR A 163 37.85 -37.59 -16.78
N GLY A 164 36.71 -38.20 -17.16
CA GLY A 164 36.54 -39.63 -17.35
C GLY A 164 37.41 -40.16 -18.46
N ALA A 165 37.41 -39.51 -19.63
CA ALA A 165 38.26 -39.93 -20.76
C ALA A 165 39.76 -39.84 -20.43
N ARG A 166 40.24 -38.83 -19.73
CA ARG A 166 41.61 -38.69 -19.25
C ARG A 166 41.97 -39.75 -18.19
N PHE A 167 41.05 -40.15 -17.35
CA PHE A 167 41.25 -41.25 -16.39
C PHE A 167 41.41 -42.59 -17.10
N GLU A 168 40.57 -42.89 -18.10
CA GLU A 168 40.72 -44.10 -18.93
C GLU A 168 42.08 -44.13 -19.67
N ALA A 169 42.60 -42.97 -20.07
CA ALA A 169 43.94 -42.84 -20.65
C ALA A 169 45.06 -42.92 -19.60
N GLY A 170 44.76 -43.10 -18.30
CA GLY A 170 45.74 -43.16 -17.21
C GLY A 170 46.39 -41.83 -16.81
N LEU A 171 45.81 -40.70 -17.24
CA LEU A 171 46.38 -39.36 -17.01
C LEU A 171 45.84 -38.71 -15.71
N LEU A 172 44.72 -39.21 -15.14
CA LEU A 172 44.08 -38.67 -13.94
C LEU A 172 43.80 -39.77 -12.92
N THR A 173 43.46 -39.35 -11.68
CA THR A 173 43.15 -40.30 -10.60
C THR A 173 41.64 -40.54 -10.49
N ARG A 174 41.24 -41.64 -9.86
CA ARG A 174 39.84 -41.91 -9.53
C ARG A 174 39.21 -40.85 -8.63
N THR A 175 40.04 -40.18 -7.81
CA THR A 175 39.63 -39.10 -6.96
C THR A 175 39.20 -37.88 -7.77
N ASP A 176 39.83 -37.57 -8.90
CA ASP A 176 39.46 -36.45 -9.78
C ASP A 176 38.12 -36.71 -10.46
N VAL A 177 37.85 -37.94 -10.91
CA VAL A 177 36.55 -38.32 -11.46
C VAL A 177 35.45 -38.20 -10.42
N ALA A 178 35.68 -38.70 -9.20
CA ALA A 178 34.69 -38.62 -8.11
C ALA A 178 34.40 -37.17 -7.70
N ARG A 179 35.39 -36.26 -7.74
CA ARG A 179 35.18 -34.83 -7.50
C ARG A 179 34.32 -34.15 -8.59
N ALA A 180 34.62 -34.45 -9.86
CA ALA A 180 33.83 -33.92 -10.97
C ALA A 180 32.38 -34.43 -10.93
N GLU A 181 32.17 -35.70 -10.61
CA GLU A 181 30.84 -36.29 -10.42
C GLU A 181 30.07 -35.61 -9.27
N ALA A 182 30.72 -35.43 -8.11
CA ALA A 182 30.12 -34.78 -6.96
C ALA A 182 29.70 -33.35 -7.27
N GLN A 183 30.56 -32.60 -7.99
CA GLN A 183 30.24 -31.20 -8.38
C GLN A 183 29.09 -31.13 -9.39
N LEU A 184 29.06 -32.06 -10.36
CA LEU A 184 27.95 -32.16 -11.32
C LEU A 184 26.63 -32.49 -10.61
N ALA A 185 26.65 -33.45 -9.68
CA ALA A 185 25.48 -33.79 -8.88
C ALA A 185 24.98 -32.62 -8.03
N ALA A 186 25.88 -31.90 -7.38
CA ALA A 186 25.57 -30.67 -6.63
C ALA A 186 24.96 -29.60 -7.53
N SER A 187 25.51 -29.36 -8.73
CA SER A 187 24.98 -28.40 -9.68
C SER A 187 23.57 -28.77 -10.19
N ARG A 188 23.31 -30.05 -10.45
CA ARG A 188 21.97 -30.54 -10.79
C ARG A 188 20.96 -30.30 -9.67
N ALA A 189 21.32 -30.53 -8.41
CA ALA A 189 20.47 -30.26 -7.27
C ALA A 189 20.15 -28.75 -7.15
N GLN A 190 21.16 -27.89 -7.38
CA GLN A 190 20.98 -26.44 -7.38
C GLN A 190 20.07 -25.94 -8.54
N LEU A 191 20.15 -26.58 -9.72
CA LEU A 191 19.24 -26.28 -10.83
C LEU A 191 17.79 -26.63 -10.48
N ILE A 192 17.55 -27.80 -9.89
CA ILE A 192 16.21 -28.21 -9.44
C ILE A 192 15.66 -27.20 -8.42
N SER A 193 16.48 -26.77 -7.46
CA SER A 193 16.10 -25.74 -6.48
C SER A 193 15.77 -24.40 -7.15
N ALA A 194 16.56 -23.97 -8.14
CA ALA A 194 16.30 -22.73 -8.87
C ALA A 194 15.00 -22.81 -9.70
N GLN A 195 14.72 -23.95 -10.32
CA GLN A 195 13.46 -24.20 -11.03
C GLN A 195 12.26 -24.14 -10.09
N ALA A 196 12.36 -24.73 -8.90
CA ALA A 196 11.33 -24.65 -7.88
C ALA A 196 11.10 -23.19 -7.41
N GLN A 197 12.19 -22.44 -7.18
CA GLN A 197 12.11 -21.02 -6.83
C GLN A 197 11.43 -20.18 -7.91
N LEU A 198 11.73 -20.42 -9.18
CA LEU A 198 11.04 -19.75 -10.29
C LEU A 198 9.53 -20.04 -10.29
N GLN A 199 9.09 -21.26 -9.96
CA GLN A 199 7.65 -21.54 -9.85
C GLN A 199 7.01 -20.78 -8.68
N ILE A 200 7.72 -20.64 -7.56
CA ILE A 200 7.26 -19.81 -6.41
C ILE A 200 7.10 -18.35 -6.84
N SER A 201 8.09 -17.80 -7.53
CA SER A 201 8.03 -16.39 -8.01
C SER A 201 6.91 -16.19 -9.05
N ARG A 202 6.67 -17.16 -9.93
CA ARG A 202 5.52 -17.14 -10.85
C ARG A 202 4.18 -17.16 -10.12
N ALA A 203 4.05 -17.94 -9.05
CA ALA A 203 2.84 -17.95 -8.22
C ALA A 203 2.64 -16.63 -7.49
N ALA A 204 3.71 -16.03 -6.96
CA ALA A 204 3.67 -14.70 -6.35
C ALA A 204 3.27 -13.62 -7.36
N TYR A 205 3.80 -13.67 -8.57
CA TYR A 205 3.40 -12.80 -9.67
C TYR A 205 1.91 -12.94 -10.00
N ALA A 206 1.42 -14.18 -10.16
CA ALA A 206 0.01 -14.44 -10.43
C ALA A 206 -0.90 -13.89 -9.32
N THR A 207 -0.46 -13.91 -8.06
CA THR A 207 -1.19 -13.32 -6.94
C THR A 207 -1.22 -11.79 -7.00
N ALA A 208 -0.12 -11.15 -7.40
CA ALA A 208 0.00 -9.69 -7.46
C ALA A 208 -0.71 -9.09 -8.70
N VAL A 209 -0.57 -9.72 -9.86
CA VAL A 209 -1.04 -9.23 -11.16
C VAL A 209 -2.41 -9.78 -11.53
N GLY A 210 -2.72 -11.03 -11.13
CA GLY A 210 -3.98 -11.70 -11.44
C GLY A 210 -3.91 -12.69 -12.60
N GLN A 211 -2.74 -12.88 -13.24
CA GLN A 211 -2.51 -13.87 -14.30
C GLN A 211 -1.11 -14.48 -14.18
N ASN A 212 -0.91 -15.66 -14.76
CA ASN A 212 0.43 -16.25 -14.84
C ASN A 212 1.33 -15.43 -15.77
N PRO A 213 2.62 -15.23 -15.42
CA PRO A 213 3.54 -14.49 -16.26
C PRO A 213 3.81 -15.23 -17.57
N GLY A 214 3.74 -14.48 -18.68
CA GLY A 214 4.20 -14.93 -20.00
C GLY A 214 5.73 -14.78 -20.15
N GLU A 215 6.18 -14.48 -21.36
CA GLU A 215 7.53 -13.97 -21.59
C GLU A 215 7.59 -12.52 -21.11
N LEU A 216 8.44 -12.21 -20.10
CA LEU A 216 8.55 -10.88 -19.54
C LEU A 216 9.63 -10.07 -20.26
N ALA A 217 9.29 -8.84 -20.66
CA ALA A 217 10.25 -7.91 -21.25
C ALA A 217 11.17 -7.30 -20.18
N PRO A 218 12.39 -6.85 -20.55
CA PRO A 218 13.21 -6.04 -19.66
C PRO A 218 12.45 -4.79 -19.20
N PRO A 219 12.46 -4.43 -17.90
CA PRO A 219 11.70 -3.32 -17.38
C PRO A 219 12.30 -1.99 -17.86
N PRO A 220 11.47 -0.96 -18.14
CA PRO A 220 11.93 0.37 -18.47
C PRO A 220 12.57 1.07 -17.27
N VAL A 221 13.34 2.11 -17.50
CA VAL A 221 13.88 2.96 -16.43
C VAL A 221 12.71 3.65 -15.71
N LEU A 222 12.71 3.63 -14.38
CA LEU A 222 11.68 4.29 -13.57
C LEU A 222 11.79 5.82 -13.72
N PRO A 223 10.69 6.52 -14.03
CA PRO A 223 10.68 7.97 -14.18
C PRO A 223 10.73 8.68 -12.81
N ASN A 224 11.08 9.97 -12.83
CA ASN A 224 10.89 10.87 -11.68
C ASN A 224 11.71 10.53 -10.41
N LEU A 225 12.85 9.85 -10.55
CA LEU A 225 13.77 9.66 -9.43
C LEU A 225 14.35 11.01 -8.98
N PRO A 226 14.45 11.29 -7.67
CA PRO A 226 15.05 12.52 -7.16
C PRO A 226 16.56 12.53 -7.43
N ALA A 227 17.09 13.74 -7.70
CA ALA A 227 18.51 13.92 -8.01
C ALA A 227 19.41 13.76 -6.77
N ASP A 228 18.90 14.14 -5.60
CA ASP A 228 19.62 14.08 -4.33
C ASP A 228 18.67 13.72 -3.16
N VAL A 229 19.25 13.41 -2.02
CA VAL A 229 18.51 13.01 -0.82
C VAL A 229 17.69 14.17 -0.25
N THR A 230 18.13 15.42 -0.39
CA THR A 230 17.42 16.61 0.10
C THR A 230 16.15 16.83 -0.71
N ALA A 231 16.23 16.69 -2.03
CA ALA A 231 15.07 16.72 -2.91
C ALA A 231 14.08 15.57 -2.57
N ALA A 232 14.59 14.38 -2.24
CA ALA A 232 13.77 13.26 -1.82
C ALA A 232 12.99 13.58 -0.52
N PHE A 233 13.63 14.17 0.50
CA PHE A 233 12.95 14.61 1.73
C PHE A 233 11.88 15.66 1.47
N THR A 234 12.20 16.68 0.69
CA THR A 234 11.25 17.75 0.35
C THR A 234 10.02 17.20 -0.39
N GLN A 235 10.25 16.29 -1.33
CA GLN A 235 9.16 15.62 -2.05
C GLN A 235 8.33 14.72 -1.13
N ALA A 236 8.94 14.00 -0.19
CA ALA A 236 8.22 13.19 0.78
C ALA A 236 7.34 14.03 1.69
N GLU A 237 7.82 15.17 2.20
CA GLU A 237 7.03 16.07 3.02
C GLU A 237 5.80 16.63 2.28
N SER A 238 5.92 16.85 0.97
CA SER A 238 4.83 17.41 0.16
C SER A 238 3.88 16.35 -0.40
N ASN A 239 4.35 15.13 -0.73
CA ASN A 239 3.58 14.16 -1.52
C ASN A 239 3.27 12.85 -0.79
N ASN A 240 3.95 12.53 0.32
CA ASN A 240 3.73 11.25 1.00
C ASN A 240 2.27 11.11 1.47
N PRO A 241 1.52 10.10 0.98
CA PRO A 241 0.09 10.00 1.25
C PRO A 241 -0.21 9.63 2.72
N ASN A 242 0.70 8.97 3.43
CA ASN A 242 0.53 8.69 4.86
C ASN A 242 0.60 9.98 5.70
N LEU A 243 1.55 10.87 5.39
CA LEU A 243 1.64 12.17 6.04
C LEU A 243 0.42 13.05 5.73
N ARG A 244 0.01 13.10 4.45
CA ARG A 244 -1.19 13.83 4.02
C ARG A 244 -2.45 13.29 4.71
N ARG A 245 -2.59 11.97 4.81
CA ARG A 245 -3.70 11.34 5.54
C ARG A 245 -3.74 11.78 7.01
N ALA A 246 -2.60 11.79 7.71
CA ALA A 246 -2.52 12.21 9.10
C ALA A 246 -2.92 13.70 9.27
N GLN A 247 -2.47 14.57 8.38
CA GLN A 247 -2.84 16.00 8.37
C GLN A 247 -4.35 16.21 8.19
N ILE A 248 -4.96 15.48 7.25
CA ILE A 248 -6.40 15.57 6.98
C ILE A 248 -7.21 14.93 8.12
N ALA A 249 -6.73 13.86 8.74
CA ALA A 249 -7.37 13.24 9.89
C ALA A 249 -7.40 14.20 11.10
N GLU A 250 -6.33 14.94 11.33
CA GLU A 250 -6.29 16.01 12.34
C GLU A 250 -7.30 17.13 12.03
N GLN A 251 -7.44 17.52 10.75
CA GLN A 251 -8.47 18.48 10.35
C GLN A 251 -9.87 17.94 10.64
N ALA A 252 -10.17 16.68 10.37
CA ALA A 252 -11.45 16.06 10.72
C ALA A 252 -11.68 16.08 12.24
N SER A 253 -10.65 15.80 13.02
CA SER A 253 -10.70 15.85 14.49
C SER A 253 -10.99 17.25 15.02
N ARG A 254 -10.42 18.32 14.43
CA ARG A 254 -10.76 19.70 14.77
C ARG A 254 -12.24 20.02 14.55
N PHE A 255 -12.81 19.56 13.44
CA PHE A 255 -14.25 19.70 13.19
C PHE A 255 -15.09 18.90 14.20
N ARG A 256 -14.63 17.72 14.63
CA ARG A 256 -15.31 16.96 15.72
C ARG A 256 -15.28 17.73 17.04
N VAL A 257 -14.18 18.41 17.38
CA VAL A 257 -14.14 19.31 18.55
C VAL A 257 -15.20 20.42 18.43
N ALA A 258 -15.33 21.05 17.26
CA ALA A 258 -16.36 22.06 17.02
C ALA A 258 -17.77 21.47 17.14
N GLN A 259 -18.00 20.27 16.59
CA GLN A 259 -19.26 19.54 16.69
C GLN A 259 -19.66 19.28 18.16
N VAL A 260 -18.73 18.83 19.01
CA VAL A 260 -18.99 18.56 20.43
C VAL A 260 -19.20 19.87 21.20
N ARG A 261 -18.48 20.95 20.87
CA ARG A 261 -18.70 22.27 21.47
C ARG A 261 -20.08 22.82 21.14
N ALA A 262 -20.61 22.56 19.95
CA ALA A 262 -21.92 22.97 19.51
C ALA A 262 -23.06 22.35 20.34
N ALA A 263 -22.81 21.28 21.09
CA ALA A 263 -23.78 20.73 22.06
C ALA A 263 -24.14 21.69 23.20
N ARG A 264 -23.42 22.78 23.37
CA ARG A 264 -23.76 23.87 24.32
C ARG A 264 -24.72 24.92 23.73
N ASN A 265 -24.88 24.93 22.42
CA ASN A 265 -25.68 25.95 21.72
C ASN A 265 -27.15 25.56 21.72
N PRO A 266 -28.08 26.56 21.58
CA PRO A 266 -29.48 26.27 21.39
C PRO A 266 -29.73 25.48 20.10
N THR A 267 -30.81 24.70 20.08
CA THR A 267 -31.30 24.02 18.89
C THR A 267 -32.75 24.40 18.64
N VAL A 268 -33.13 24.52 17.36
CA VAL A 268 -34.51 24.85 16.96
C VAL A 268 -34.97 23.82 15.93
N SER A 269 -36.10 23.20 16.16
CA SER A 269 -36.71 22.24 15.24
C SER A 269 -38.20 22.54 15.03
N LEU A 270 -38.69 22.32 13.83
CA LEU A 270 -40.08 22.24 13.48
C LEU A 270 -40.53 20.80 13.61
N GLN A 271 -41.59 20.59 14.38
CA GLN A 271 -42.21 19.25 14.59
C GLN A 271 -43.66 19.28 14.12
N ALA A 272 -44.05 18.28 13.37
CA ALA A 272 -45.42 18.09 12.95
C ALA A 272 -45.85 16.64 13.27
N SER A 273 -47.04 16.43 13.75
CA SER A 273 -47.61 15.11 13.98
C SER A 273 -49.07 15.07 13.53
N ALA A 274 -49.45 13.95 12.93
CA ALA A 274 -50.82 13.66 12.56
C ALA A 274 -51.11 12.22 12.95
N GLY A 275 -52.27 11.99 13.65
CA GLY A 275 -52.59 10.66 14.13
C GLY A 275 -54.04 10.47 14.52
N TYR A 276 -54.34 9.26 14.89
CA TYR A 276 -55.60 8.83 15.45
C TYR A 276 -55.33 8.10 16.76
N THR A 277 -56.09 8.45 17.79
CA THR A 277 -56.04 7.81 19.09
C THR A 277 -57.47 7.48 19.54
N GLY A 278 -57.69 6.29 20.05
CA GLY A 278 -59.02 5.89 20.55
C GLY A 278 -58.97 4.70 21.49
N THR A 279 -60.10 4.44 22.16
CA THR A 279 -60.28 3.22 22.96
C THR A 279 -60.82 2.11 22.07
N VAL A 280 -60.34 0.88 22.28
CA VAL A 280 -60.70 -0.30 21.47
C VAL A 280 -61.90 -1.03 22.03
N ASP A 281 -62.19 -0.88 23.35
CA ASP A 281 -63.26 -1.60 24.01
C ASP A 281 -64.05 -0.70 25.00
N PRO A 282 -65.36 -0.56 24.86
CA PRO A 282 -66.11 -0.80 23.62
C PRO A 282 -65.60 0.13 22.51
N LEU A 283 -65.76 -0.22 21.25
CA LEU A 283 -65.30 0.58 20.10
C LEU A 283 -65.61 2.05 20.29
N GLY A 284 -64.70 2.76 20.96
CA GLY A 284 -64.81 4.16 21.23
C GLY A 284 -64.43 4.97 19.99
N ALA A 285 -64.84 6.23 19.94
CA ALA A 285 -64.50 7.09 18.83
C ALA A 285 -63.02 7.34 18.77
N PHE A 286 -62.43 7.05 17.61
CA PHE A 286 -61.06 7.49 17.31
C PHE A 286 -61.04 9.01 17.08
N SER A 287 -60.26 9.72 17.86
CA SER A 287 -60.05 11.16 17.67
C SER A 287 -58.85 11.41 16.76
N ARG A 288 -58.99 12.32 15.81
CA ARG A 288 -57.91 12.80 14.97
C ARG A 288 -57.13 13.91 15.69
N GLU A 289 -55.82 13.77 15.74
CA GLU A 289 -54.94 14.82 16.24
C GLU A 289 -54.06 15.30 15.13
N LEU A 290 -53.96 16.63 14.93
CA LEU A 290 -53.02 17.30 14.06
C LEU A 290 -52.31 18.37 14.86
N ARG A 291 -51.00 18.30 14.95
CA ARG A 291 -50.14 19.21 15.71
C ARG A 291 -48.98 19.69 14.90
N ALA A 292 -48.70 20.98 14.94
CA ALA A 292 -47.47 21.59 14.44
C ALA A 292 -46.87 22.51 15.52
N SER A 293 -45.60 22.40 15.77
CA SER A 293 -44.90 23.18 16.79
C SER A 293 -43.46 23.48 16.42
N VAL A 294 -42.99 24.63 16.80
CA VAL A 294 -41.57 24.97 16.78
C VAL A 294 -41.04 24.79 18.19
N VAL A 295 -40.01 23.96 18.32
CA VAL A 295 -39.36 23.62 19.59
C VAL A 295 -37.97 24.20 19.63
N ALA A 296 -37.70 25.11 20.57
CA ALA A 296 -36.34 25.60 20.86
C ALA A 296 -35.89 24.95 22.19
N SER A 297 -34.67 24.39 22.18
CA SER A 297 -34.08 23.75 23.36
C SER A 297 -32.66 24.26 23.58
N GLN A 298 -32.37 24.67 24.82
CA GLN A 298 -31.07 25.17 25.27
C GLN A 298 -30.65 24.37 26.50
N PRO A 299 -29.56 23.54 26.42
CA PRO A 299 -29.07 22.89 27.64
C PRO A 299 -28.40 23.94 28.56
N ILE A 300 -28.90 24.06 29.77
CA ILE A 300 -28.37 25.01 30.79
C ILE A 300 -27.37 24.28 31.70
N PHE A 301 -27.72 23.09 32.15
CA PHE A 301 -26.89 22.26 33.02
C PHE A 301 -26.94 20.81 32.62
N THR A 302 -25.77 20.23 32.40
CA THR A 302 -25.63 18.83 31.91
C THR A 302 -24.82 17.95 32.89
N GLY A 303 -24.74 18.33 34.18
CA GLY A 303 -23.97 17.55 35.18
C GLY A 303 -22.48 17.37 34.83
N GLY A 304 -21.91 18.27 34.04
CA GLY A 304 -20.50 18.20 33.62
C GLY A 304 -20.21 17.32 32.40
N VAL A 305 -21.19 16.55 31.86
CA VAL A 305 -21.03 15.64 30.72
C VAL A 305 -20.50 16.38 29.50
N THR A 306 -21.13 17.48 29.08
CA THR A 306 -20.70 18.23 27.88
C THR A 306 -19.28 18.77 28.04
N SER A 307 -18.91 19.27 29.24
CA SER A 307 -17.55 19.76 29.50
C SER A 307 -16.52 18.63 29.43
N SER A 308 -16.85 17.46 29.92
CA SER A 308 -16.00 16.26 29.84
C SER A 308 -15.83 15.80 28.39
N GLN A 309 -16.90 15.74 27.60
CA GLN A 309 -16.85 15.39 26.17
C GLN A 309 -15.99 16.35 25.36
N ILE A 310 -16.05 17.66 25.67
CA ILE A 310 -15.20 18.66 25.01
C ILE A 310 -13.72 18.43 25.35
N ARG A 311 -13.39 18.17 26.63
CA ARG A 311 -12.00 17.83 27.00
C ARG A 311 -11.52 16.57 26.31
N ALA A 312 -12.34 15.51 26.29
CA ALA A 312 -12.00 14.28 25.58
C ALA A 312 -11.76 14.51 24.08
N ALA A 313 -12.59 15.29 23.41
CA ALA A 313 -12.41 15.64 22.01
C ALA A 313 -11.15 16.47 21.76
N LEU A 314 -10.79 17.37 22.69
CA LEU A 314 -9.54 18.14 22.63
C LEU A 314 -8.31 17.24 22.75
N GLU A 315 -8.33 16.27 23.67
CA GLU A 315 -7.23 15.33 23.83
C GLU A 315 -7.13 14.36 22.62
N ALA A 316 -8.26 13.97 22.03
CA ALA A 316 -8.25 13.22 20.77
C ALA A 316 -7.58 14.03 19.63
N ASN A 317 -7.91 15.32 19.50
CA ASN A 317 -7.25 16.19 18.52
C ASN A 317 -5.76 16.40 18.83
N ASN A 318 -5.38 16.50 20.10
CA ASN A 318 -3.97 16.57 20.50
C ASN A 318 -3.21 15.28 20.12
N SER A 319 -3.83 14.13 20.31
CA SER A 319 -3.30 12.84 19.84
C SER A 319 -3.07 12.82 18.32
N ASP A 320 -4.05 13.28 17.54
CA ASP A 320 -3.95 13.34 16.07
C ASP A 320 -2.81 14.28 15.61
N ARG A 321 -2.56 15.39 16.33
CA ARG A 321 -1.40 16.27 16.09
C ARG A 321 -0.06 15.57 16.32
N ILE A 322 0.03 14.75 17.36
CA ILE A 322 1.22 13.95 17.63
C ILE A 322 1.41 12.89 16.53
N LEU A 323 0.33 12.29 16.01
CA LEU A 323 0.37 11.33 14.91
C LEU A 323 0.89 11.95 13.60
N ILE A 324 0.68 13.25 13.36
CA ILE A 324 1.31 13.93 12.20
C ILE A 324 2.83 13.90 12.33
N GLU A 325 3.37 14.21 13.51
CA GLU A 325 4.82 14.21 13.74
C GLU A 325 5.39 12.78 13.64
N GLN A 326 4.65 11.78 14.12
CA GLN A 326 5.01 10.38 13.93
C GLN A 326 5.06 9.99 12.44
N ALA A 327 4.04 10.37 11.67
CA ALA A 327 3.98 10.10 10.23
C ALA A 327 5.11 10.79 9.48
N ARG A 328 5.45 12.04 9.87
CA ARG A 328 6.59 12.79 9.30
C ARG A 328 7.91 12.05 9.55
N ARG A 329 8.17 11.62 10.79
CA ARG A 329 9.40 10.88 11.13
C ARG A 329 9.47 9.55 10.38
N ALA A 330 8.35 8.84 10.26
CA ALA A 330 8.28 7.60 9.49
C ALA A 330 8.56 7.83 8.00
N ALA A 331 8.06 8.92 7.41
CA ALA A 331 8.36 9.28 6.03
C ALA A 331 9.85 9.60 5.83
N VAL A 332 10.47 10.37 6.73
CA VAL A 332 11.92 10.65 6.70
C VAL A 332 12.74 9.36 6.81
N GLN A 333 12.36 8.49 7.74
CA GLN A 333 13.04 7.20 7.91
C GLN A 333 12.93 6.34 6.65
N SER A 334 11.73 6.22 6.05
CA SER A 334 11.52 5.40 4.86
C SER A 334 12.31 5.92 3.66
N VAL A 335 12.39 7.24 3.47
CA VAL A 335 13.23 7.86 2.44
C VAL A 335 14.71 7.57 2.68
N SER A 336 15.20 7.73 3.93
CA SER A 336 16.59 7.45 4.26
C SER A 336 16.97 6.00 4.00
N VAL A 337 16.10 5.05 4.38
CA VAL A 337 16.32 3.61 4.14
C VAL A 337 16.35 3.33 2.64
N ALA A 338 15.33 3.78 1.89
CA ALA A 338 15.23 3.51 0.46
C ALA A 338 16.37 4.16 -0.34
N TRP A 339 16.78 5.38 0.02
CA TRP A 339 17.91 6.07 -0.60
C TRP A 339 19.23 5.31 -0.41
N ASN A 340 19.54 4.91 0.83
CA ASN A 340 20.78 4.18 1.11
C ASN A 340 20.76 2.78 0.48
N GLN A 341 19.62 2.10 0.41
CA GLN A 341 19.48 0.83 -0.31
C GLN A 341 19.74 0.99 -1.80
N MET A 342 19.23 2.08 -2.41
CA MET A 342 19.49 2.39 -3.82
C MET A 342 20.98 2.63 -4.08
N LEU A 343 21.65 3.44 -3.25
CA LEU A 343 23.09 3.68 -3.37
C LEU A 343 23.92 2.39 -3.19
N ALA A 344 23.57 1.58 -2.20
CA ALA A 344 24.23 0.30 -1.97
C ALA A 344 24.06 -0.65 -3.16
N ALA A 345 22.86 -0.73 -3.73
CA ALA A 345 22.60 -1.55 -4.91
C ALA A 345 23.33 -1.05 -6.17
N GLN A 346 23.44 0.28 -6.36
CA GLN A 346 24.25 0.86 -7.43
C GLN A 346 25.73 0.49 -7.31
N GLY A 347 26.31 0.63 -6.10
CA GLY A 347 27.68 0.22 -5.84
C GLY A 347 27.90 -1.29 -6.00
N ALA A 348 26.93 -2.10 -5.58
CA ALA A 348 26.97 -3.54 -5.73
C ALA A 348 26.97 -3.98 -7.21
N ILE A 349 26.21 -3.33 -8.10
CA ILE A 349 26.21 -3.63 -9.54
C ILE A 349 27.62 -3.36 -10.12
N ALA A 350 28.20 -2.18 -9.88
CA ALA A 350 29.51 -1.84 -10.40
C ALA A 350 30.59 -2.83 -9.93
N SER A 351 30.56 -3.22 -8.64
CA SER A 351 31.51 -4.20 -8.09
C SER A 351 31.30 -5.60 -8.65
N ASN A 352 30.04 -6.03 -8.81
CA ASN A 352 29.72 -7.34 -9.36
C ASN A 352 30.02 -7.44 -10.86
N ASP A 353 29.87 -6.37 -11.64
CA ASP A 353 30.30 -6.34 -13.05
C ASP A 353 31.82 -6.54 -13.17
N GLN A 354 32.62 -5.90 -12.32
CA GLN A 354 34.07 -6.12 -12.26
C GLN A 354 34.39 -7.56 -11.84
N ALA A 355 33.67 -8.10 -10.84
CA ALA A 355 33.87 -9.48 -10.37
C ALA A 355 33.54 -10.50 -11.47
N VAL A 356 32.46 -10.31 -12.23
CA VAL A 356 32.10 -11.19 -13.36
C VAL A 356 33.20 -11.14 -14.44
N ASN A 357 33.67 -9.95 -14.81
CA ASN A 357 34.72 -9.81 -15.83
C ASN A 357 36.01 -10.50 -15.38
N ALA A 358 36.47 -10.27 -14.16
CA ALA A 358 37.67 -10.88 -13.61
C ALA A 358 37.55 -12.42 -13.48
N ALA A 359 36.42 -12.89 -13.00
CA ALA A 359 36.12 -14.34 -12.84
C ALA A 359 36.00 -15.03 -14.21
N THR A 360 35.51 -14.34 -15.25
CA THR A 360 35.48 -14.88 -16.61
C THR A 360 36.89 -15.13 -17.14
N VAL A 361 37.77 -14.12 -17.05
CA VAL A 361 39.17 -14.25 -17.46
C VAL A 361 39.89 -15.32 -16.65
N ALA A 362 39.64 -15.42 -15.34
CA ALA A 362 40.26 -16.44 -14.50
C ALA A 362 39.76 -17.87 -14.87
N PHE A 363 38.50 -18.02 -15.19
CA PHE A 363 37.95 -19.30 -15.61
C PHE A 363 38.49 -19.74 -16.98
N GLU A 364 38.52 -18.85 -17.97
CA GLU A 364 39.09 -19.11 -19.30
C GLU A 364 40.57 -19.47 -19.18
N GLY A 365 41.35 -18.73 -18.38
CA GLY A 365 42.75 -18.99 -18.12
C GLY A 365 42.98 -20.36 -17.44
N ALA A 366 42.19 -20.71 -16.42
CA ALA A 366 42.29 -21.99 -15.75
C ALA A 366 41.96 -23.15 -16.70
N GLN A 367 40.98 -22.97 -17.59
CA GLN A 367 40.61 -23.97 -18.59
C GLN A 367 41.70 -24.21 -19.61
N GLU A 368 42.38 -23.16 -20.14
CA GLU A 368 43.47 -23.29 -21.06
C GLU A 368 44.73 -23.90 -20.39
N GLN A 369 45.05 -23.54 -19.16
CA GLN A 369 46.12 -24.16 -18.38
C GLN A 369 45.88 -25.65 -18.12
N TYR A 370 44.62 -25.98 -17.85
CA TYR A 370 44.21 -27.39 -17.67
C TYR A 370 44.38 -28.22 -18.97
N ARG A 371 44.05 -27.66 -20.13
CA ARG A 371 44.26 -28.32 -21.44
C ARG A 371 45.68 -28.68 -21.70
N VAL A 372 46.63 -27.81 -21.33
CA VAL A 372 48.07 -28.02 -21.51
C VAL A 372 48.74 -28.72 -20.32
N GLY A 373 47.96 -29.13 -19.30
CA GLY A 373 48.45 -29.89 -18.14
C GLY A 373 49.15 -29.05 -17.06
N LEU A 374 49.04 -27.72 -17.10
CA LEU A 374 49.63 -26.78 -16.13
C LEU A 374 48.73 -26.46 -14.93
N SER A 375 47.46 -26.86 -14.96
CA SER A 375 46.47 -26.66 -13.90
C SER A 375 45.75 -27.98 -13.58
N THR A 376 45.16 -28.06 -12.38
CA THR A 376 44.42 -29.25 -11.92
C THR A 376 42.94 -29.13 -12.24
N THR A 377 42.22 -30.25 -12.26
CA THR A 377 40.77 -30.28 -12.36
C THR A 377 40.10 -29.44 -11.26
N LEU A 378 40.71 -29.43 -10.07
CA LEU A 378 40.20 -28.62 -8.93
C LEU A 378 40.25 -27.11 -9.22
N ASP A 379 41.33 -26.62 -9.85
CA ASP A 379 41.49 -25.21 -10.18
C ASP A 379 40.40 -24.75 -11.14
N VAL A 380 40.08 -25.51 -12.17
CA VAL A 380 38.98 -25.23 -13.11
C VAL A 380 37.63 -25.19 -12.41
N LEU A 381 37.35 -26.21 -11.53
CA LEU A 381 36.10 -26.26 -10.81
C LEU A 381 35.91 -25.05 -9.85
N LEU A 382 37.01 -24.62 -9.17
CA LEU A 382 36.97 -23.44 -8.30
C LEU A 382 36.79 -22.15 -9.07
N ALA A 383 37.48 -22.00 -10.22
CA ALA A 383 37.31 -20.82 -11.07
C ALA A 383 35.88 -20.71 -11.63
N GLN A 384 35.30 -21.85 -12.04
CA GLN A 384 33.91 -21.90 -12.50
C GLN A 384 32.92 -21.55 -11.39
N GLU A 385 33.13 -22.06 -10.17
CA GLU A 385 32.27 -21.73 -9.01
C GLU A 385 32.34 -20.23 -8.68
N THR A 386 33.54 -19.63 -8.78
CA THR A 386 33.76 -18.19 -8.59
C THR A 386 32.99 -17.37 -9.64
N LEU A 387 33.11 -17.72 -10.93
CA LEU A 387 32.40 -17.08 -12.03
C LEU A 387 30.88 -17.15 -11.81
N ARG A 388 30.37 -18.36 -11.54
CA ARG A 388 28.96 -18.59 -11.30
C ARG A 388 28.42 -17.75 -10.11
N THR A 389 29.16 -17.69 -9.02
CA THR A 389 28.80 -16.91 -7.84
C THR A 389 28.74 -15.42 -8.17
N ALA A 390 29.71 -14.91 -8.92
CA ALA A 390 29.73 -13.52 -9.38
C ALA A 390 28.54 -13.20 -10.31
N GLN A 391 28.20 -14.08 -11.24
CA GLN A 391 27.04 -13.93 -12.13
C GLN A 391 25.72 -13.88 -11.35
N LEU A 392 25.54 -14.76 -10.38
CA LEU A 392 24.34 -14.79 -9.52
C LEU A 392 24.24 -13.51 -8.67
N ALA A 393 25.35 -13.04 -8.10
CA ALA A 393 25.41 -11.81 -7.33
C ALA A 393 25.06 -10.58 -8.19
N ARG A 394 25.52 -10.54 -9.44
CA ARG A 394 25.16 -9.50 -10.41
C ARG A 394 23.65 -9.47 -10.67
N VAL A 395 23.05 -10.62 -10.98
CA VAL A 395 21.59 -10.72 -11.24
C VAL A 395 20.78 -10.28 -10.02
N GLN A 396 21.22 -10.66 -8.82
CA GLN A 396 20.58 -10.22 -7.59
C GLN A 396 20.69 -8.71 -7.40
N ALA A 397 21.86 -8.11 -7.63
CA ALA A 397 22.09 -6.68 -7.49
C ALA A 397 21.27 -5.86 -8.49
N GLN A 398 21.07 -6.35 -9.73
CA GLN A 398 20.20 -5.70 -10.72
C GLN A 398 18.74 -5.63 -10.26
N ARG A 399 18.24 -6.74 -9.75
CA ARG A 399 16.88 -6.80 -9.15
C ARG A 399 16.77 -5.83 -7.97
N ASP A 400 17.75 -5.84 -7.07
CA ASP A 400 17.74 -5.04 -5.85
C ASP A 400 17.78 -3.55 -6.15
N LEU A 401 18.53 -3.12 -7.17
CA LEU A 401 18.54 -1.72 -7.62
C LEU A 401 17.15 -1.28 -8.07
N TYR A 402 16.49 -2.06 -8.93
CA TYR A 402 15.20 -1.67 -9.47
C TYR A 402 14.13 -1.60 -8.36
N VAL A 403 14.13 -2.56 -7.45
CA VAL A 403 13.21 -2.58 -6.31
C VAL A 403 13.51 -1.44 -5.32
N ALA A 404 14.78 -1.10 -5.09
CA ALA A 404 15.15 0.04 -4.24
C ALA A 404 14.71 1.38 -4.85
N GLN A 405 14.81 1.55 -6.17
CA GLN A 405 14.28 2.72 -6.89
C GLN A 405 12.75 2.83 -6.75
N ALA A 406 12.02 1.72 -6.93
CA ALA A 406 10.58 1.69 -6.72
C ALA A 406 10.19 1.99 -5.26
N SER A 407 10.95 1.47 -4.29
CA SER A 407 10.76 1.75 -2.87
C SER A 407 11.01 3.22 -2.52
N LEU A 408 11.98 3.87 -3.18
CA LEU A 408 12.23 5.29 -3.03
C LEU A 408 11.06 6.12 -3.59
N LEU A 409 10.54 5.78 -4.78
CA LEU A 409 9.37 6.44 -5.35
C LEU A 409 8.12 6.27 -4.46
N ASN A 410 7.95 5.10 -3.84
CA ASN A 410 6.89 4.87 -2.85
C ASN A 410 7.10 5.76 -1.61
N ALA A 411 8.31 5.80 -1.04
CA ALA A 411 8.62 6.58 0.15
C ALA A 411 8.38 8.10 -0.04
N ILE A 412 8.70 8.63 -1.23
CA ILE A 412 8.43 10.04 -1.58
C ILE A 412 6.98 10.30 -2.02
N GLY A 413 6.15 9.25 -2.16
CA GLY A 413 4.74 9.38 -2.56
C GLY A 413 4.52 9.63 -4.06
N ARG A 414 5.48 9.25 -4.92
CA ARG A 414 5.42 9.43 -6.39
C ARG A 414 5.35 8.13 -7.18
N LEU A 415 5.15 7.00 -6.53
CA LEU A 415 4.86 5.74 -7.19
C LEU A 415 3.36 5.70 -7.51
N ASP A 416 2.98 6.20 -8.66
CA ASP A 416 1.60 6.23 -9.13
C ASP A 416 1.46 5.52 -10.48
N ALA A 417 0.29 4.92 -10.72
CA ALA A 417 0.04 4.16 -11.95
C ALA A 417 0.07 5.06 -13.19
N GLY A 418 -0.37 6.33 -13.08
CA GLY A 418 -0.40 7.27 -14.20
C GLY A 418 0.98 7.63 -14.75
N SER A 419 2.03 7.58 -13.93
CA SER A 419 3.41 7.79 -14.37
C SER A 419 4.05 6.57 -15.04
N LEU A 420 3.51 5.38 -14.76
CA LEU A 420 4.05 4.10 -15.23
C LEU A 420 3.30 3.53 -16.44
N ILE A 421 2.04 3.91 -16.62
CA ILE A 421 1.16 3.42 -17.69
C ILE A 421 0.72 4.61 -18.54
N GLN A 422 1.09 4.64 -19.81
CA GLN A 422 0.63 5.65 -20.74
C GLN A 422 -0.75 5.28 -21.31
N GLY A 423 -1.76 6.15 -21.12
CA GLY A 423 -3.06 6.01 -21.76
C GLY A 423 -4.06 5.07 -21.04
N ALA A 424 -3.78 4.59 -19.83
CA ALA A 424 -4.76 3.82 -19.07
C ALA A 424 -5.80 4.73 -18.42
N GLU A 425 -7.05 4.28 -18.39
CA GLU A 425 -8.13 4.94 -17.67
C GLU A 425 -7.91 4.80 -16.16
N MET A 426 -7.69 5.93 -15.49
CA MET A 426 -7.41 5.97 -14.05
C MET A 426 -8.71 6.11 -13.27
N TYR A 427 -8.83 5.37 -12.17
CA TYR A 427 -9.97 5.49 -11.25
C TYR A 427 -9.96 6.86 -10.57
N ASP A 428 -11.02 7.66 -10.81
CA ASP A 428 -11.22 8.93 -10.10
C ASP A 428 -12.17 8.75 -8.91
N PRO A 429 -11.67 8.84 -7.67
CA PRO A 429 -12.53 8.74 -6.48
C PRO A 429 -13.47 9.94 -6.31
N SER A 430 -13.28 11.05 -7.05
CA SER A 430 -14.16 12.21 -6.97
C SER A 430 -15.48 11.98 -7.69
N GLU A 431 -15.51 11.18 -8.75
CA GLU A 431 -16.72 10.88 -9.52
C GLU A 431 -17.79 10.18 -8.66
N SER A 432 -17.38 9.22 -7.82
CA SER A 432 -18.28 8.55 -6.88
C SER A 432 -18.88 9.54 -5.88
N PHE A 433 -18.07 10.39 -5.31
CA PHE A 433 -18.48 11.41 -4.35
C PHE A 433 -19.47 12.41 -4.97
N GLU A 434 -19.16 12.94 -6.17
CA GLU A 434 -20.05 13.89 -6.86
C GLU A 434 -21.41 13.29 -7.20
N ARG A 435 -21.45 12.00 -7.50
CA ARG A 435 -22.70 11.28 -7.79
C ARG A 435 -23.61 11.16 -6.57
N VAL A 436 -23.04 10.96 -5.37
CA VAL A 436 -23.81 10.70 -4.14
C VAL A 436 -24.02 11.94 -3.29
N ARG A 437 -23.18 12.98 -3.35
CA ARG A 437 -23.18 14.13 -2.43
C ARG A 437 -24.54 14.85 -2.31
N ASN A 438 -25.35 14.82 -3.35
CA ASN A 438 -26.68 15.46 -3.39
C ASN A 438 -27.84 14.48 -3.21
N ASN A 439 -27.58 13.17 -2.93
CA ASN A 439 -28.65 12.20 -2.75
C ASN A 439 -29.51 12.58 -1.54
N GLY A 440 -30.85 12.61 -1.76
CA GLY A 440 -31.82 12.94 -0.73
C GLY A 440 -31.86 14.44 -0.37
N ALA A 441 -31.23 15.32 -1.12
CA ALA A 441 -31.29 16.76 -0.91
C ALA A 441 -32.74 17.29 -0.99
N VAL A 442 -33.08 18.24 -0.11
CA VAL A 442 -34.37 18.93 -0.14
C VAL A 442 -34.18 20.37 -0.62
N PRO A 443 -35.20 20.99 -1.29
CA PRO A 443 -35.03 22.30 -1.90
C PRO A 443 -34.60 23.43 -0.95
N TRP A 444 -34.92 23.32 0.32
CA TRP A 444 -34.61 24.32 1.35
C TRP A 444 -33.38 23.97 2.20
N GLU A 445 -32.66 22.89 1.90
CA GLU A 445 -31.49 22.43 2.67
C GLU A 445 -30.43 23.53 2.82
N HIS A 446 -30.16 24.29 1.73
CA HIS A 446 -29.18 25.39 1.73
C HIS A 446 -29.55 26.54 2.67
N LEU A 447 -30.87 26.79 2.92
CA LEU A 447 -31.31 27.78 3.87
C LEU A 447 -31.03 27.33 5.31
N VAL A 448 -31.31 26.08 5.62
CA VAL A 448 -31.02 25.47 6.93
C VAL A 448 -29.51 25.44 7.18
N GLU A 449 -28.73 25.06 6.18
CA GLU A 449 -27.27 25.05 6.24
C GLU A 449 -26.70 26.45 6.53
N SER A 450 -27.20 27.46 5.83
CA SER A 450 -26.76 28.87 6.05
C SER A 450 -27.12 29.39 7.43
N LEU A 451 -28.31 29.08 7.95
CA LEU A 451 -28.73 29.39 9.30
C LEU A 451 -27.87 28.73 10.37
N ASP A 452 -27.57 27.42 10.17
CA ASP A 452 -26.75 26.66 11.10
C ASP A 452 -25.29 27.13 11.10
N ALA A 453 -24.78 27.54 9.96
CA ALA A 453 -23.43 28.09 9.82
C ALA A 453 -23.24 29.43 10.59
N MET A 454 -24.30 30.24 10.76
CA MET A 454 -24.23 31.48 11.55
C MET A 454 -23.93 31.26 13.04
N GLY A 455 -24.35 30.06 13.56
CA GLY A 455 -24.04 29.62 14.94
C GLY A 455 -22.76 28.82 15.05
N GLY A 456 -22.12 28.54 13.94
CA GLY A 456 -20.94 27.71 13.88
C GLY A 456 -19.77 28.30 14.64
N ILE A 457 -19.25 27.53 15.59
CA ILE A 457 -17.99 27.87 16.25
C ILE A 457 -16.90 27.70 15.18
N ARG A 458 -16.23 28.81 14.84
CA ARG A 458 -15.04 28.72 13.95
C ARG A 458 -14.09 27.67 14.51
N PRO A 459 -13.58 26.74 13.67
CA PRO A 459 -12.55 25.81 14.10
C PRO A 459 -11.43 26.59 14.78
N ALA A 460 -10.90 26.09 15.86
CA ALA A 460 -9.77 26.72 16.54
C ALA A 460 -8.66 26.97 15.51
N ASP A 461 -8.13 28.24 15.53
CA ASP A 461 -7.05 28.65 14.65
C ASP A 461 -5.91 27.59 14.71
N PRO A 462 -5.51 26.99 13.57
CA PRO A 462 -4.44 26.00 13.54
C PRO A 462 -3.10 26.54 14.04
N SER A 463 -2.92 27.87 14.01
CA SER A 463 -1.71 28.54 14.48
C SER A 463 -1.65 28.74 16.00
N ARG A 464 -2.77 28.56 16.74
CA ARG A 464 -2.78 28.74 18.18
C ARG A 464 -2.29 27.46 18.88
N PRO A 465 -1.11 27.46 19.51
CA PRO A 465 -0.64 26.31 20.27
C PRO A 465 -1.65 26.03 21.40
N ILE A 466 -2.23 24.82 21.42
CA ILE A 466 -2.89 24.36 22.64
C ILE A 466 -1.78 24.18 23.67
N PRO A 467 -1.90 24.73 24.91
CA PRO A 467 -0.92 24.46 25.95
C PRO A 467 -0.89 22.95 26.20
N GLY A 468 -0.02 22.27 25.50
CA GLY A 468 0.37 20.90 25.84
C GLY A 468 1.36 20.94 27.01
N PRO A 469 1.55 19.85 27.73
CA PRO A 469 2.63 19.76 28.70
C PRO A 469 3.91 20.18 27.99
N ALA A 470 4.66 21.11 28.62
CA ALA A 470 5.87 21.68 28.05
C ALA A 470 6.72 20.56 27.44
N SER A 471 6.79 20.54 26.13
CA SER A 471 7.58 19.57 25.41
C SER A 471 9.04 19.86 25.71
N ALA A 472 9.61 19.08 26.63
CA ALA A 472 11.04 18.91 26.77
C ALA A 472 11.60 18.06 25.60
N ALA A 473 10.98 18.16 24.43
CA ALA A 473 11.53 17.66 23.20
C ALA A 473 12.54 18.69 22.71
N GLY A 474 13.79 18.51 23.11
CA GLY A 474 14.88 19.10 22.37
C GLY A 474 14.60 18.83 20.90
N GLN A 475 14.61 19.87 20.08
CA GLN A 475 14.54 19.74 18.62
C GLN A 475 15.69 18.79 18.24
N VAL A 476 15.35 17.54 17.95
CA VAL A 476 16.27 16.66 17.21
C VAL A 476 16.37 17.30 15.85
N SER A 477 17.36 18.15 15.68
CA SER A 477 17.78 18.62 14.36
C SER A 477 18.16 17.37 13.58
N LEU A 478 17.23 16.89 12.74
CA LEU A 478 17.53 15.90 11.72
C LEU A 478 18.28 16.64 10.59
N ASN A 479 19.40 17.25 10.93
CA ASN A 479 20.40 17.48 9.92
C ASN A 479 20.81 16.10 9.42
N PRO A 480 20.61 15.78 8.14
CA PRO A 480 21.28 14.66 7.57
C PRO A 480 22.78 14.96 7.71
N THR A 481 23.42 14.39 8.73
CA THR A 481 24.86 14.27 8.69
C THR A 481 25.13 13.58 7.37
N THR A 482 25.63 14.34 6.41
CA THR A 482 26.28 13.84 5.23
C THR A 482 27.48 13.04 5.70
N ASN A 483 27.24 11.82 6.16
CA ASN A 483 28.23 10.78 6.11
C ASN A 483 28.37 10.41 4.63
N THR A 484 28.95 11.31 3.87
CA THR A 484 29.71 10.93 2.71
C THR A 484 30.78 10.00 3.26
N PRO A 485 30.84 8.72 2.86
CA PRO A 485 32.01 7.92 3.11
C PRO A 485 33.11 8.51 2.23
N THR A 486 33.77 9.57 2.72
CA THR A 486 35.10 9.96 2.28
C THR A 486 36.08 8.96 2.88
N GLY A 487 35.87 7.69 2.55
CA GLY A 487 36.83 6.62 2.69
C GLY A 487 37.64 6.60 1.41
N GLY A 488 38.51 7.56 1.28
CA GLY A 488 39.63 7.41 0.40
C GLY A 488 40.33 6.10 0.72
N LEU A 489 40.54 5.29 -0.28
CA LEU A 489 41.54 4.24 -0.32
C LEU A 489 42.92 4.94 -0.20
N GLU A 490 43.23 5.48 0.98
CA GLU A 490 44.59 5.82 1.33
C GLU A 490 45.18 4.66 2.12
N ALA A 491 46.05 3.96 1.38
CA ALA A 491 47.23 3.28 1.83
C ALA A 491 47.10 2.52 3.18
N LEU A 492 46.75 1.25 3.10
CA LEU A 492 47.34 0.24 3.96
C LEU A 492 48.88 0.21 3.65
N SER A 493 49.63 1.20 4.12
CA SER A 493 51.07 1.10 4.25
C SER A 493 51.34 0.15 5.42
N THR A 494 51.87 -0.99 5.08
CA THR A 494 52.52 -1.97 5.93
C THR A 494 53.47 -1.28 6.91
N SER A 495 53.03 -1.09 8.17
CA SER A 495 53.94 -0.95 9.30
C SER A 495 54.01 -2.30 10.02
N VAL A 496 55.05 -3.06 9.67
CA VAL A 496 55.51 -4.21 10.48
C VAL A 496 55.97 -3.64 11.80
N PRO A 497 55.43 -4.05 12.94
CA PRO A 497 56.05 -3.68 14.24
C PRO A 497 57.29 -4.53 14.43
N THR A 498 58.47 -3.90 14.42
CA THR A 498 59.74 -4.43 14.92
C THR A 498 59.56 -4.74 16.39
N THR A 499 59.49 -6.00 16.74
CA THR A 499 59.61 -6.52 18.11
C THR A 499 61.03 -6.24 18.62
N SER A 500 61.13 -5.21 19.45
CA SER A 500 62.26 -5.03 20.37
C SER A 500 62.15 -6.09 21.49
N GLY A 501 63.21 -6.91 21.61
CA GLY A 501 63.30 -7.97 22.60
C GLY A 501 63.35 -7.42 24.02
N ALA A 502 62.60 -8.09 24.91
CA ALA A 502 62.82 -8.05 26.35
C ALA A 502 62.90 -9.50 26.88
N PRO A 503 63.80 -9.79 27.84
CA PRO A 503 64.22 -11.14 28.15
C PRO A 503 63.20 -11.89 29.02
N LEU A 504 63.19 -13.19 28.85
CA LEU A 504 62.43 -14.18 29.66
C LEU A 504 62.92 -14.19 31.10
N PRO A 505 62.05 -14.23 32.10
CA PRO A 505 62.42 -14.65 33.44
C PRO A 505 62.41 -16.19 33.55
N THR A 506 63.56 -16.72 33.91
CA THR A 506 63.79 -18.09 34.37
C THR A 506 63.27 -18.35 35.76
N GLY A 507 62.70 -19.52 35.98
CA GLY A 507 62.56 -20.18 37.29
C GLY A 507 61.19 -20.02 37.93
N ALA A 508 60.54 -21.03 38.48
CA ALA A 508 61.05 -22.18 39.20
C ALA A 508 59.98 -23.29 39.21
N PHE A 509 60.43 -24.50 39.06
CA PHE A 509 59.75 -25.75 39.46
C PHE A 509 59.56 -25.78 40.97
N GLY A 510 58.40 -26.26 41.46
CA GLY A 510 58.19 -26.58 42.84
C GLY A 510 56.80 -27.13 43.15
N ARG A 511 56.69 -28.47 43.09
CA ARG A 511 55.78 -29.42 43.75
C ARG A 511 54.30 -29.36 43.35
#